data_fc266c95c35b67ed28e3f3821a3cc1a4
#
_entry.id   fc266c95c35b67ed28e3f3821a3cc1a4
#
_cell.length_a   1.000
_cell.length_b   1.000
_cell.length_c   1.000
_cell.angle_alpha   90.00
_cell.angle_beta   90.00
_cell.angle_gamma   90.00
#
_symmetry.space_group_name_H-M   'P 1'
#
loop_
_entity.id
_entity.type
_entity.pdbx_description
1 polymer ?
#
loop_
_entity_poly.entity_id
_entity_poly.type
_entity_poly.pdbx_seq_one_letter_code
_entity_poly.pdbx_strand_id
1 'polypeptide(L)'
;MTEPLKARKVVLDNTGFDNLEVIGAREHNLRNISVDIPRNKLVVITGISGSGKSSLAFDTIYAEGQRRYMESFSAYARSFIGNMERPDVDKINGLSPVISIEQKTTSRNPRSTVGTVTEVYDFFRLLYARAGEAYSYLTGKKMERQSEDQILDHILSFFSGRKLTLLAPVVKGRKGHYRELFLRVRKGGFTKVRVDGLVEEIRPKMQVDRYKVHDIEIVIDRIIVQDKDRYRIGQSLKTALKEGNGTIMVLDEQEKVHHFSIYLMDPETGLSYDEPAPNIFSFNSPYGACETCHGMGSIEEITLASIIPDDSKSISRGGILPLGEYRDIWVFKKIEAILQKEKLSITTPIKDIPEHVMKSLLYGDNDLLAVDSKRHPGTDWYTRFDGIISFLEKQKERSTEKIRKWIGEFTEVRVCPGCNGARLKKEPLHYKIADKNIAEIAEMDISELNEWLSLLEEKMNNRQRQISAEVLKELRKRVGFLIDVGLHYLQLNRPLRTLSGGEAQRIRLATQIGSQLVGVLYILDEPSIGLHQRDNHKLIKALQDLRDLGNSVIVVEHDKDMMTASDFIIDIGPGAGRHGGNIVAKGDVLTFLQQDCLTADFLNGKRAIEVPVKR
;
A
#
# COMPACT_ATOMS: atom_id res chain seq x y z
N MET A 1 -5.26 -20.21 -40.15
CA MET A 1 -4.47 -21.25 -39.47
C MET A 1 -3.08 -20.71 -39.30
N THR A 2 -2.77 -20.10 -38.18
CA THR A 2 -1.44 -19.61 -37.81
C THR A 2 -1.05 -20.34 -36.52
N GLU A 3 0.01 -21.14 -36.59
CA GLU A 3 0.57 -21.88 -35.46
C GLU A 3 0.93 -20.95 -34.30
N PRO A 4 0.73 -21.40 -33.04
CA PRO A 4 1.16 -20.61 -31.90
C PRO A 4 2.69 -20.59 -31.81
N LEU A 5 3.25 -19.39 -31.72
CA LEU A 5 4.67 -19.14 -31.42
C LEU A 5 5.07 -19.88 -30.14
N LYS A 6 5.81 -20.98 -30.30
CA LYS A 6 6.52 -21.64 -29.18
C LYS A 6 7.47 -20.62 -28.58
N ALA A 7 7.27 -20.30 -27.31
CA ALA A 7 8.21 -19.52 -26.53
C ALA A 7 9.61 -20.17 -26.62
N ARG A 8 10.54 -19.48 -27.25
CA ARG A 8 11.95 -19.87 -27.23
C ARG A 8 12.43 -19.78 -25.79
N LYS A 9 12.75 -20.94 -25.19
CA LYS A 9 13.61 -21.00 -24.00
C LYS A 9 14.91 -20.27 -24.34
N VAL A 10 15.06 -19.05 -23.86
CA VAL A 10 16.37 -18.39 -23.83
C VAL A 10 17.13 -19.03 -22.69
N VAL A 11 17.85 -20.09 -23.00
CA VAL A 11 18.86 -20.66 -22.09
C VAL A 11 20.06 -19.72 -22.16
N LEU A 12 20.14 -18.79 -21.22
CA LEU A 12 21.37 -18.03 -20.94
C LEU A 12 22.27 -18.89 -20.04
N ASP A 13 22.70 -20.04 -20.54
CA ASP A 13 23.73 -20.84 -19.88
C ASP A 13 25.00 -20.80 -20.73
N ASN A 14 25.85 -19.84 -20.44
CA ASN A 14 27.14 -19.63 -21.13
C ASN A 14 28.32 -19.51 -20.15
N THR A 15 28.23 -20.12 -18.94
CA THR A 15 29.38 -20.07 -18.04
C THR A 15 30.33 -21.26 -18.20
N GLY A 16 29.93 -22.33 -18.87
CA GLY A 16 30.79 -23.51 -19.06
C GLY A 16 31.22 -24.22 -17.77
N PHE A 17 30.66 -23.84 -16.62
CA PHE A 17 30.96 -24.42 -15.31
C PHE A 17 29.76 -25.21 -14.78
N ASP A 18 29.97 -26.45 -14.42
CA ASP A 18 28.96 -27.30 -13.76
C ASP A 18 28.81 -26.96 -12.27
N ASN A 19 29.80 -26.31 -11.67
CA ASN A 19 29.87 -25.96 -10.26
C ASN A 19 30.10 -24.44 -10.08
N LEU A 20 29.64 -23.93 -8.94
CA LEU A 20 30.09 -22.70 -8.33
C LEU A 20 31.35 -22.99 -7.53
N GLU A 21 32.52 -22.57 -8.01
CA GLU A 21 33.81 -22.82 -7.37
C GLU A 21 34.19 -21.61 -6.52
N VAL A 22 34.24 -21.76 -5.20
CA VAL A 22 34.77 -20.74 -4.27
C VAL A 22 36.18 -21.16 -3.90
N ILE A 23 37.16 -20.28 -4.12
CA ILE A 23 38.58 -20.55 -3.92
C ILE A 23 39.16 -19.53 -2.93
N GLY A 24 39.69 -20.03 -1.82
CA GLY A 24 40.43 -19.23 -0.85
C GLY A 24 39.60 -18.21 -0.09
N ALA A 25 38.39 -18.56 0.41
CA ALA A 25 37.55 -17.67 1.19
C ALA A 25 38.07 -17.51 2.61
N ARG A 26 38.20 -16.22 3.04
CA ARG A 26 38.78 -15.83 4.35
C ARG A 26 37.94 -14.80 5.11
N GLU A 27 36.71 -14.54 4.65
CA GLU A 27 35.81 -13.60 5.33
C GLU A 27 35.55 -14.02 6.80
N HIS A 28 35.66 -13.06 7.68
CA HIS A 28 35.45 -13.22 9.13
C HIS A 28 36.28 -14.36 9.75
N ASN A 29 35.62 -15.49 10.07
CA ASN A 29 36.27 -16.63 10.69
C ASN A 29 36.62 -17.78 9.71
N LEU A 30 36.38 -17.61 8.42
CA LEU A 30 36.72 -18.62 7.39
C LEU A 30 38.24 -18.79 7.27
N ARG A 31 38.69 -20.02 7.20
CA ARG A 31 40.10 -20.40 7.23
C ARG A 31 40.63 -20.75 5.84
N ASN A 32 40.61 -19.81 4.91
CA ASN A 32 41.11 -20.00 3.53
C ASN A 32 40.49 -21.24 2.89
N ILE A 33 39.16 -21.34 2.97
CA ILE A 33 38.44 -22.54 2.49
C ILE A 33 38.22 -22.47 0.98
N SER A 34 38.22 -23.64 0.35
CA SER A 34 37.82 -23.79 -1.06
C SER A 34 36.74 -24.85 -1.16
N VAL A 35 35.69 -24.58 -1.92
CA VAL A 35 34.53 -25.47 -2.06
C VAL A 35 33.89 -25.36 -3.43
N ASP A 36 33.53 -26.54 -3.98
CA ASP A 36 32.73 -26.65 -5.20
C ASP A 36 31.29 -26.95 -4.80
N ILE A 37 30.40 -26.13 -5.24
CA ILE A 37 28.95 -26.16 -4.95
C ILE A 37 28.23 -26.46 -6.26
N PRO A 38 27.49 -27.57 -6.38
CA PRO A 38 26.81 -27.94 -7.62
C PRO A 38 25.74 -26.95 -7.98
N ARG A 39 25.69 -26.53 -9.26
CA ARG A 39 24.67 -25.63 -9.79
C ARG A 39 23.36 -26.37 -10.07
N ASN A 40 22.25 -25.63 -10.13
CA ASN A 40 20.90 -26.14 -10.39
C ASN A 40 20.49 -27.22 -9.36
N LYS A 41 20.94 -27.05 -8.12
CA LYS A 41 20.70 -27.93 -7.00
C LYS A 41 20.23 -27.17 -5.77
N LEU A 42 19.54 -27.90 -4.87
CA LEU A 42 19.21 -27.41 -3.53
C LEU A 42 20.37 -27.82 -2.60
N VAL A 43 21.16 -26.84 -2.20
CA VAL A 43 22.35 -27.04 -1.36
C VAL A 43 22.10 -26.48 0.04
N VAL A 44 22.32 -27.28 1.06
CA VAL A 44 22.23 -26.86 2.46
C VAL A 44 23.62 -26.62 3.03
N ILE A 45 23.86 -25.43 3.57
CA ILE A 45 25.04 -25.10 4.37
C ILE A 45 24.65 -25.20 5.85
N THR A 46 25.20 -26.14 6.56
CA THR A 46 24.91 -26.41 7.96
C THR A 46 26.15 -26.29 8.86
N GLY A 47 25.99 -26.51 10.14
CA GLY A 47 27.02 -26.40 11.17
C GLY A 47 26.55 -25.64 12.39
N ILE A 48 27.31 -25.64 13.47
CA ILE A 48 26.94 -24.92 14.70
C ILE A 48 26.88 -23.41 14.53
N SER A 49 26.14 -22.72 15.42
CA SER A 49 26.06 -21.26 15.37
C SER A 49 27.43 -20.61 15.51
N GLY A 50 27.75 -19.61 14.67
CA GLY A 50 29.06 -18.96 14.65
C GLY A 50 30.18 -19.76 13.98
N SER A 51 29.88 -20.90 13.28
CA SER A 51 30.89 -21.67 12.57
C SER A 51 31.40 -21.04 11.28
N GLY A 52 30.70 -20.08 10.69
CA GLY A 52 31.07 -19.39 9.43
C GLY A 52 30.10 -19.62 8.27
N LYS A 53 28.93 -20.24 8.51
CA LYS A 53 27.91 -20.49 7.48
C LYS A 53 27.48 -19.24 6.74
N SER A 54 27.06 -18.23 7.49
CA SER A 54 26.62 -16.93 6.92
C SER A 54 27.78 -16.20 6.27
N SER A 55 29.01 -16.32 6.82
CA SER A 55 30.20 -15.74 6.22
C SER A 55 30.50 -16.31 4.84
N LEU A 56 30.29 -17.61 4.61
CA LEU A 56 30.44 -18.21 3.29
C LEU A 56 29.28 -17.81 2.37
N ALA A 57 28.02 -17.95 2.82
CA ALA A 57 26.84 -17.77 1.97
C ALA A 57 26.60 -16.29 1.63
N PHE A 58 26.61 -15.39 2.63
CA PHE A 58 26.24 -14.00 2.46
C PHE A 58 27.44 -13.08 2.30
N ASP A 59 28.41 -13.14 3.22
CA ASP A 59 29.53 -12.20 3.21
C ASP A 59 30.56 -12.53 2.11
N THR A 60 30.58 -13.75 1.57
CA THR A 60 31.45 -14.16 0.48
C THR A 60 30.71 -14.31 -0.85
N ILE A 61 29.80 -15.29 -0.99
CA ILE A 61 29.18 -15.65 -2.29
C ILE A 61 28.22 -14.54 -2.74
N TYR A 62 27.29 -14.14 -1.86
CA TYR A 62 26.32 -13.09 -2.18
C TYR A 62 26.99 -11.73 -2.40
N ALA A 63 27.90 -11.35 -1.52
CA ALA A 63 28.63 -10.08 -1.63
C ALA A 63 29.39 -9.96 -2.94
N GLU A 64 30.10 -11.00 -3.37
CA GLU A 64 30.82 -11.02 -4.65
C GLU A 64 29.84 -10.98 -5.84
N GLY A 65 28.70 -11.68 -5.75
CA GLY A 65 27.66 -11.66 -6.78
C GLY A 65 27.05 -10.27 -6.96
N GLN A 66 26.73 -9.61 -5.85
CA GLN A 66 26.27 -8.21 -5.88
C GLN A 66 27.34 -7.27 -6.45
N ARG A 67 28.58 -7.41 -6.01
CA ARG A 67 29.68 -6.56 -6.50
C ARG A 67 29.81 -6.67 -8.02
N ARG A 68 29.82 -7.89 -8.59
CA ARG A 68 29.89 -8.11 -10.05
C ARG A 68 28.68 -7.54 -10.79
N TYR A 69 27.49 -7.68 -10.20
CA TYR A 69 26.29 -7.09 -10.78
C TYR A 69 26.39 -5.56 -10.83
N MET A 70 26.86 -4.94 -9.75
CA MET A 70 27.07 -3.49 -9.68
C MET A 70 28.16 -3.00 -10.64
N GLU A 71 29.20 -3.79 -10.91
CA GLU A 71 30.21 -3.45 -11.90
C GLU A 71 29.67 -3.37 -13.34
N SER A 72 28.56 -4.06 -13.63
CA SER A 72 27.90 -3.97 -14.93
C SER A 72 27.19 -2.64 -15.18
N PHE A 73 26.96 -1.82 -14.14
CA PHE A 73 26.34 -0.51 -14.27
C PHE A 73 27.32 0.55 -14.83
N SER A 74 26.76 1.61 -15.44
CA SER A 74 27.55 2.76 -15.88
C SER A 74 28.30 3.43 -14.72
N ALA A 75 29.42 4.08 -15.02
CA ALA A 75 30.21 4.80 -14.00
C ALA A 75 29.36 5.85 -13.25
N TYR A 76 28.40 6.48 -13.94
CA TYR A 76 27.47 7.42 -13.34
C TYR A 76 26.55 6.76 -12.31
N ALA A 77 25.93 5.63 -12.64
CA ALA A 77 25.08 4.90 -11.70
C ALA A 77 25.87 4.41 -10.48
N ARG A 78 27.10 3.93 -10.68
CA ARG A 78 27.98 3.49 -9.58
C ARG A 78 28.32 4.59 -8.58
N SER A 79 28.46 5.85 -9.04
CA SER A 79 28.77 6.99 -8.14
C SER A 79 27.66 7.29 -7.13
N PHE A 80 26.40 6.91 -7.42
CA PHE A 80 25.27 7.09 -6.49
C PHE A 80 25.09 5.91 -5.53
N ILE A 81 25.46 4.70 -5.94
CA ILE A 81 25.23 3.48 -5.16
C ILE A 81 26.36 3.25 -4.14
N GLY A 82 27.53 3.83 -4.37
CA GLY A 82 28.74 3.63 -3.59
C GLY A 82 29.57 2.43 -4.07
N ASN A 83 30.83 2.37 -3.64
CA ASN A 83 31.71 1.24 -3.93
C ASN A 83 31.43 0.12 -2.92
N MET A 84 31.13 -1.08 -3.42
CA MET A 84 31.09 -2.28 -2.59
C MET A 84 32.54 -2.79 -2.40
N GLU A 85 32.90 -3.08 -1.16
CA GLU A 85 34.16 -3.72 -0.85
C GLU A 85 34.17 -5.14 -1.45
N ARG A 86 35.32 -5.56 -1.94
CA ARG A 86 35.49 -6.94 -2.44
C ARG A 86 35.66 -7.85 -1.24
N PRO A 87 34.88 -8.95 -1.15
CA PRO A 87 35.09 -9.93 -0.07
C PRO A 87 36.49 -10.56 -0.14
N ASP A 88 37.00 -10.96 1.00
CA ASP A 88 38.32 -11.63 1.10
C ASP A 88 38.22 -13.07 0.58
N VAL A 89 38.30 -13.18 -0.74
CA VAL A 89 38.28 -14.43 -1.48
C VAL A 89 39.20 -14.32 -2.70
N ASP A 90 39.96 -15.38 -2.99
CA ASP A 90 40.87 -15.37 -4.13
C ASP A 90 40.08 -15.31 -5.45
N LYS A 91 39.12 -16.22 -5.60
CA LYS A 91 38.31 -16.30 -6.83
C LYS A 91 37.00 -17.02 -6.61
N ILE A 92 35.95 -16.60 -7.32
CA ILE A 92 34.69 -17.33 -7.45
C ILE A 92 34.37 -17.50 -8.94
N ASN A 93 34.26 -18.76 -9.40
CA ASN A 93 33.90 -19.13 -10.78
C ASN A 93 32.45 -19.65 -10.81
N GLY A 94 31.80 -19.59 -11.98
CA GLY A 94 30.45 -20.14 -12.17
C GLY A 94 29.33 -19.39 -11.45
N LEU A 95 29.57 -18.14 -11.02
CA LEU A 95 28.60 -17.34 -10.28
C LEU A 95 27.52 -16.80 -11.21
N SER A 96 26.27 -17.18 -10.96
CA SER A 96 25.06 -16.63 -11.61
C SER A 96 24.63 -15.33 -10.92
N PRO A 97 23.69 -14.54 -11.49
CA PRO A 97 23.03 -13.47 -10.76
C PRO A 97 22.48 -13.96 -9.41
N VAL A 98 22.74 -13.23 -8.33
CA VAL A 98 22.45 -13.68 -6.96
C VAL A 98 21.32 -12.87 -6.36
N ILE A 99 20.37 -13.57 -5.72
CA ILE A 99 19.27 -12.97 -4.94
C ILE A 99 19.34 -13.51 -3.50
N SER A 100 19.43 -12.61 -2.54
CA SER A 100 19.41 -12.92 -1.11
C SER A 100 18.02 -12.76 -0.53
N ILE A 101 17.60 -13.70 0.31
CA ILE A 101 16.35 -13.67 1.06
C ILE A 101 16.68 -13.80 2.56
N GLU A 102 17.05 -12.67 3.14
CA GLU A 102 17.43 -12.57 4.55
C GLU A 102 16.25 -12.28 5.46
N GLN A 103 16.38 -12.65 6.74
CA GLN A 103 15.37 -12.44 7.76
C GLN A 103 15.29 -10.96 8.24
N LYS A 104 16.39 -10.22 8.21
CA LYS A 104 16.56 -8.92 8.91
C LYS A 104 15.91 -7.71 8.25
N THR A 105 15.39 -7.79 7.05
CA THR A 105 14.90 -6.61 6.34
C THR A 105 13.38 -6.49 6.36
N THR A 106 12.82 -5.98 7.46
CA THR A 106 11.42 -5.49 7.45
C THR A 106 11.38 -4.12 6.79
N SER A 107 10.52 -3.96 5.80
CA SER A 107 10.29 -2.65 5.17
C SER A 107 9.78 -1.64 6.20
N ARG A 108 10.47 -0.51 6.33
CA ARG A 108 10.02 0.60 7.19
C ARG A 108 8.93 1.46 6.53
N ASN A 109 8.61 1.20 5.27
CA ASN A 109 7.59 1.96 4.56
C ASN A 109 6.19 1.62 5.11
N PRO A 110 5.47 2.58 5.72
CA PRO A 110 4.18 2.32 6.34
C PRO A 110 3.06 2.00 5.33
N ARG A 111 3.29 2.28 4.04
CA ARG A 111 2.34 1.98 2.96
C ARG A 111 2.50 0.59 2.36
N SER A 112 3.63 -0.09 2.65
CA SER A 112 3.85 -1.43 2.13
C SER A 112 2.99 -2.45 2.87
N THR A 113 2.24 -3.24 2.12
CA THR A 113 1.38 -4.32 2.62
C THR A 113 1.76 -5.66 1.98
N VAL A 114 1.27 -6.76 2.53
CA VAL A 114 1.42 -8.09 1.93
C VAL A 114 1.00 -8.06 0.46
N GLY A 115 -0.19 -7.54 0.16
CA GLY A 115 -0.72 -7.49 -1.20
C GLY A 115 0.12 -6.68 -2.19
N THR A 116 0.76 -5.57 -1.73
CA THR A 116 1.59 -4.73 -2.62
C THR A 116 2.97 -5.33 -2.90
N VAL A 117 3.56 -6.02 -1.94
CA VAL A 117 4.88 -6.65 -2.13
C VAL A 117 4.78 -7.94 -2.95
N THR A 118 3.69 -8.68 -2.80
CA THR A 118 3.40 -9.88 -3.60
C THR A 118 2.83 -9.57 -4.97
N GLU A 119 2.58 -8.29 -5.29
CA GLU A 119 1.91 -7.80 -6.49
C GLU A 119 0.46 -8.30 -6.66
N VAL A 120 -0.06 -9.11 -5.73
CA VAL A 120 -1.45 -9.62 -5.78
C VAL A 120 -2.45 -8.47 -5.82
N TYR A 121 -2.20 -7.41 -5.04
CA TYR A 121 -3.06 -6.22 -5.02
C TYR A 121 -3.07 -5.47 -6.36
N ASP A 122 -1.95 -5.48 -7.10
CA ASP A 122 -1.86 -4.82 -8.41
C ASP A 122 -2.70 -5.56 -9.47
N PHE A 123 -2.73 -6.89 -9.42
CA PHE A 123 -3.65 -7.67 -10.25
C PHE A 123 -5.12 -7.45 -9.87
N PHE A 124 -5.46 -7.31 -8.59
CA PHE A 124 -6.81 -6.93 -8.18
C PHE A 124 -7.20 -5.55 -8.68
N ARG A 125 -6.31 -4.56 -8.62
CA ARG A 125 -6.56 -3.23 -9.19
C ARG A 125 -6.91 -3.30 -10.68
N LEU A 126 -6.17 -4.13 -11.43
CA LEU A 126 -6.44 -4.37 -12.84
C LEU A 126 -7.78 -5.08 -13.05
N LEU A 127 -8.08 -6.08 -12.23
CA LEU A 127 -9.34 -6.84 -12.28
C LEU A 127 -10.55 -5.92 -12.04
N TYR A 128 -10.50 -5.09 -10.98
CA TYR A 128 -11.58 -4.14 -10.66
C TYR A 128 -11.75 -3.06 -11.72
N ALA A 129 -10.65 -2.56 -12.29
CA ALA A 129 -10.72 -1.57 -13.37
C ALA A 129 -11.35 -2.13 -14.65
N ARG A 130 -11.22 -3.44 -14.92
CA ARG A 130 -11.69 -4.07 -16.16
C ARG A 130 -13.05 -4.75 -16.04
N ALA A 131 -13.32 -5.39 -14.90
CA ALA A 131 -14.49 -6.24 -14.67
C ALA A 131 -15.38 -5.76 -13.53
N GLY A 132 -14.99 -4.74 -12.76
CA GLY A 132 -15.77 -4.19 -11.65
C GLY A 132 -17.06 -3.52 -12.10
N GLU A 133 -18.14 -3.78 -11.39
CA GLU A 133 -19.43 -3.12 -11.57
C GLU A 133 -19.53 -1.93 -10.60
N ALA A 134 -19.84 -0.76 -11.12
CA ALA A 134 -19.95 0.46 -10.33
C ALA A 134 -21.32 0.59 -9.67
N TYR A 135 -21.34 1.02 -8.42
CA TYR A 135 -22.53 1.32 -7.65
C TYR A 135 -22.43 2.75 -7.07
N SER A 136 -23.54 3.43 -7.00
CA SER A 136 -23.61 4.78 -6.41
C SER A 136 -23.37 4.72 -4.90
N TYR A 137 -22.44 5.52 -4.40
CA TYR A 137 -22.23 5.61 -2.94
C TYR A 137 -23.34 6.41 -2.24
N LEU A 138 -24.25 7.06 -2.99
CA LEU A 138 -25.38 7.81 -2.45
C LEU A 138 -26.64 6.93 -2.34
N THR A 139 -26.92 6.14 -3.38
CA THR A 139 -28.16 5.33 -3.47
C THR A 139 -27.94 3.83 -3.35
N GLY A 140 -26.71 3.36 -3.48
CA GLY A 140 -26.39 1.92 -3.54
C GLY A 140 -26.81 1.24 -4.83
N LYS A 141 -27.41 1.96 -5.79
CA LYS A 141 -27.86 1.39 -7.06
C LYS A 141 -26.70 1.20 -8.02
N LYS A 142 -26.81 0.19 -8.89
CA LYS A 142 -25.85 -0.06 -9.96
C LYS A 142 -25.87 1.09 -10.95
N MET A 143 -24.68 1.57 -11.30
CA MET A 143 -24.50 2.62 -12.29
C MET A 143 -24.45 2.01 -13.71
N GLU A 144 -25.01 2.71 -14.66
CA GLU A 144 -25.03 2.28 -16.05
C GLU A 144 -24.36 3.33 -16.94
N ARG A 145 -23.75 2.83 -18.00
CA ARG A 145 -23.23 3.65 -19.10
C ARG A 145 -24.24 3.62 -20.23
N GLN A 146 -24.58 4.76 -20.76
CA GLN A 146 -25.47 4.88 -21.93
C GLN A 146 -24.67 5.36 -23.14
N SER A 147 -24.93 4.79 -24.33
CA SER A 147 -24.44 5.36 -25.57
C SER A 147 -25.27 6.59 -25.97
N GLU A 148 -24.73 7.45 -26.84
CA GLU A 148 -25.46 8.60 -27.37
C GLU A 148 -26.79 8.18 -27.98
N ASP A 149 -26.82 7.05 -28.74
CA ASP A 149 -28.03 6.52 -29.36
C ASP A 149 -29.03 6.02 -28.32
N GLN A 150 -28.56 5.35 -27.25
CA GLN A 150 -29.44 4.90 -26.17
C GLN A 150 -30.06 6.09 -25.43
N ILE A 151 -29.29 7.17 -25.18
CA ILE A 151 -29.82 8.40 -24.58
C ILE A 151 -30.86 9.03 -25.50
N LEU A 152 -30.58 9.11 -26.79
CA LEU A 152 -31.51 9.64 -27.79
C LEU A 152 -32.81 8.82 -27.86
N ASP A 153 -32.70 7.49 -27.93
CA ASP A 153 -33.86 6.60 -27.95
C ASP A 153 -34.70 6.70 -26.67
N HIS A 154 -34.03 6.82 -25.52
CA HIS A 154 -34.72 7.04 -24.24
C HIS A 154 -35.47 8.39 -24.23
N ILE A 155 -34.83 9.49 -24.68
CA ILE A 155 -35.50 10.78 -24.77
C ILE A 155 -36.71 10.72 -25.70
N LEU A 156 -36.59 10.11 -26.86
CA LEU A 156 -37.69 10.00 -27.85
C LEU A 156 -38.86 9.15 -27.34
N SER A 157 -38.57 8.04 -26.67
CA SER A 157 -39.60 7.14 -26.17
C SER A 157 -40.28 7.62 -24.90
N PHE A 158 -39.50 8.05 -23.90
CA PHE A 158 -40.03 8.39 -22.58
C PHE A 158 -40.69 9.77 -22.53
N PHE A 159 -40.18 10.73 -23.32
CA PHE A 159 -40.68 12.10 -23.33
C PHE A 159 -41.44 12.49 -24.59
N SER A 160 -41.94 11.51 -25.36
CA SER A 160 -42.72 11.81 -26.60
C SER A 160 -43.83 12.79 -26.35
N GLY A 161 -43.91 13.83 -27.18
CA GLY A 161 -44.90 14.92 -27.11
C GLY A 161 -44.66 15.99 -26.04
N ARG A 162 -43.67 15.82 -25.13
CA ARG A 162 -43.41 16.78 -24.04
C ARG A 162 -42.39 17.85 -24.44
N LYS A 163 -42.46 19.00 -23.76
CA LYS A 163 -41.44 20.05 -23.88
C LYS A 163 -40.27 19.73 -22.95
N LEU A 164 -39.08 19.78 -23.49
CA LEU A 164 -37.84 19.55 -22.72
C LEU A 164 -36.87 20.72 -22.91
N THR A 165 -36.07 20.98 -21.87
CA THR A 165 -34.88 21.81 -21.97
C THR A 165 -33.65 20.95 -21.80
N LEU A 166 -32.77 20.90 -22.82
CA LEU A 166 -31.49 20.22 -22.76
C LEU A 166 -30.46 21.14 -22.12
N LEU A 167 -29.78 20.64 -21.08
CA LEU A 167 -28.82 21.38 -20.28
C LEU A 167 -27.49 20.65 -20.28
N ALA A 168 -26.38 21.37 -20.39
CA ALA A 168 -25.02 20.86 -20.22
C ALA A 168 -24.45 21.34 -18.88
N PRO A 169 -24.23 20.46 -17.88
CA PRO A 169 -23.64 20.83 -16.61
C PRO A 169 -22.16 21.16 -16.76
N VAL A 170 -21.74 22.37 -16.37
CA VAL A 170 -20.34 22.84 -16.48
C VAL A 170 -19.72 23.16 -15.13
N VAL A 171 -20.53 23.42 -14.11
CA VAL A 171 -20.09 23.58 -12.72
C VAL A 171 -21.07 22.84 -11.81
N LYS A 172 -20.57 22.02 -10.92
CA LYS A 172 -21.35 21.27 -9.94
C LYS A 172 -20.75 21.42 -8.55
N GLY A 173 -21.48 22.06 -7.64
CA GLY A 173 -21.13 22.17 -6.24
C GLY A 173 -19.81 22.89 -5.94
N ARG A 174 -19.43 23.93 -6.69
CA ARG A 174 -18.13 24.62 -6.52
C ARG A 174 -18.27 26.11 -6.26
N LYS A 175 -17.38 26.65 -5.42
CA LYS A 175 -17.25 28.08 -5.19
C LYS A 175 -16.49 28.76 -6.32
N GLY A 176 -16.85 30.01 -6.66
CA GLY A 176 -16.17 30.78 -7.68
C GLY A 176 -17.06 31.86 -8.28
N HIS A 177 -16.49 32.89 -8.91
CA HIS A 177 -17.23 33.96 -9.55
C HIS A 177 -17.62 33.69 -11.01
N TYR A 178 -17.00 32.71 -11.66
CA TYR A 178 -17.29 32.16 -12.99
C TYR A 178 -17.39 33.12 -14.17
N ARG A 179 -16.85 34.35 -14.05
CA ARG A 179 -16.89 35.37 -15.09
C ARG A 179 -16.31 34.90 -16.44
N GLU A 180 -15.20 34.21 -16.42
CA GLU A 180 -14.54 33.67 -17.63
C GLU A 180 -15.38 32.57 -18.28
N LEU A 181 -16.03 31.73 -17.47
CA LEU A 181 -16.96 30.72 -17.94
C LEU A 181 -18.12 31.35 -18.72
N PHE A 182 -18.81 32.35 -18.16
CA PHE A 182 -19.92 33.04 -18.84
C PHE A 182 -19.47 33.72 -20.13
N LEU A 183 -18.26 34.29 -20.16
CA LEU A 183 -17.69 34.87 -21.38
C LEU A 183 -17.41 33.78 -22.44
N ARG A 184 -16.89 32.63 -22.06
CA ARG A 184 -16.63 31.50 -22.96
C ARG A 184 -17.93 30.96 -23.53
N VAL A 185 -18.92 30.71 -22.68
CA VAL A 185 -20.24 30.19 -23.06
C VAL A 185 -20.92 31.12 -24.05
N ARG A 186 -20.89 32.44 -23.80
CA ARG A 186 -21.44 33.45 -24.71
C ARG A 186 -20.70 33.49 -26.06
N LYS A 187 -19.36 33.39 -26.05
CA LYS A 187 -18.55 33.31 -27.29
C LYS A 187 -18.86 32.04 -28.09
N GLY A 188 -19.25 30.95 -27.41
CA GLY A 188 -19.71 29.71 -28.02
C GLY A 188 -21.11 29.78 -28.65
N GLY A 189 -21.79 30.98 -28.58
CA GLY A 189 -23.11 31.18 -29.18
C GLY A 189 -24.29 30.86 -28.25
N PHE A 190 -24.06 30.46 -27.02
CA PHE A 190 -25.13 30.19 -26.06
C PHE A 190 -25.57 31.48 -25.36
N THR A 191 -26.88 31.68 -25.25
CA THR A 191 -27.49 32.93 -24.72
C THR A 191 -28.01 32.76 -23.30
N LYS A 192 -28.26 31.53 -22.84
CA LYS A 192 -28.89 31.22 -21.56
C LYS A 192 -28.10 30.19 -20.77
N VAL A 193 -28.07 30.38 -19.46
CA VAL A 193 -27.56 29.43 -18.48
C VAL A 193 -28.61 29.24 -17.39
N ARG A 194 -28.53 28.09 -16.72
CA ARG A 194 -29.24 27.85 -15.47
C ARG A 194 -28.22 27.90 -14.34
N VAL A 195 -28.45 28.80 -13.39
CA VAL A 195 -27.60 29.04 -12.22
C VAL A 195 -28.42 28.74 -10.98
N ASP A 196 -27.96 27.81 -10.16
CA ASP A 196 -28.61 27.41 -8.90
C ASP A 196 -30.11 27.11 -9.07
N GLY A 197 -30.46 26.46 -10.18
CA GLY A 197 -31.84 26.11 -10.51
C GLY A 197 -32.62 27.16 -11.32
N LEU A 198 -32.13 28.39 -11.47
CA LEU A 198 -32.82 29.47 -12.18
C LEU A 198 -32.23 29.71 -13.58
N VAL A 199 -33.08 29.75 -14.61
CA VAL A 199 -32.64 30.02 -15.99
C VAL A 199 -32.55 31.54 -16.21
N GLU A 200 -31.35 32.01 -16.54
CA GLU A 200 -31.02 33.42 -16.77
C GLU A 200 -30.36 33.63 -18.14
N GLU A 201 -30.50 34.87 -18.67
CA GLU A 201 -29.75 35.29 -19.87
C GLU A 201 -28.32 35.73 -19.49
N ILE A 202 -27.35 35.33 -20.32
CA ILE A 202 -25.95 35.69 -20.09
C ILE A 202 -25.75 37.16 -20.42
N ARG A 203 -25.59 37.99 -19.38
CA ARG A 203 -25.34 39.42 -19.50
C ARG A 203 -23.84 39.71 -19.67
N PRO A 204 -23.47 40.86 -20.28
CA PRO A 204 -22.08 41.32 -20.28
C PRO A 204 -21.55 41.47 -18.85
N LYS A 205 -20.35 40.91 -18.59
CA LYS A 205 -19.69 40.90 -17.25
C LYS A 205 -20.48 40.12 -16.17
N MET A 206 -21.34 39.19 -16.55
CA MET A 206 -22.06 38.32 -15.61
C MET A 206 -21.06 37.56 -14.72
N GLN A 207 -21.36 37.50 -13.42
CA GLN A 207 -20.61 36.79 -12.39
C GLN A 207 -21.55 36.40 -11.25
N VAL A 208 -21.21 35.38 -10.50
CA VAL A 208 -21.93 34.93 -9.32
C VAL A 208 -21.10 35.17 -8.05
N ASP A 209 -21.68 34.97 -6.87
CA ASP A 209 -21.02 35.19 -5.59
C ASP A 209 -19.83 34.22 -5.39
N ARG A 210 -18.62 34.75 -5.26
CA ARG A 210 -17.39 33.96 -5.12
C ARG A 210 -17.37 32.99 -3.91
N TYR A 211 -18.09 33.33 -2.85
CA TYR A 211 -18.05 32.61 -1.57
C TYR A 211 -19.14 31.55 -1.44
N LYS A 212 -20.15 31.58 -2.31
CA LYS A 212 -21.22 30.57 -2.36
C LYS A 212 -20.87 29.41 -3.27
N VAL A 213 -21.46 28.27 -2.98
CA VAL A 213 -21.41 27.09 -3.84
C VAL A 213 -22.45 27.23 -4.93
N HIS A 214 -22.05 26.98 -6.19
CA HIS A 214 -22.91 27.14 -7.34
C HIS A 214 -22.97 25.87 -8.18
N ASP A 215 -24.14 25.66 -8.79
CA ASP A 215 -24.39 24.75 -9.90
C ASP A 215 -24.71 25.59 -11.15
N ILE A 216 -23.98 25.36 -12.25
CA ILE A 216 -24.15 26.10 -13.49
C ILE A 216 -24.27 25.13 -14.66
N GLU A 217 -25.38 25.24 -15.40
CA GLU A 217 -25.65 24.46 -16.62
C GLU A 217 -25.87 25.41 -17.80
N ILE A 218 -25.33 25.03 -18.97
CA ILE A 218 -25.60 25.77 -20.23
C ILE A 218 -26.92 25.28 -20.79
N VAL A 219 -27.81 26.16 -21.14
CA VAL A 219 -29.03 25.83 -21.88
C VAL A 219 -28.68 25.63 -23.36
N ILE A 220 -28.74 24.39 -23.82
CA ILE A 220 -28.36 24.01 -25.18
C ILE A 220 -29.52 24.16 -26.15
N ASP A 221 -30.68 23.60 -25.82
CA ASP A 221 -31.86 23.64 -26.68
C ASP A 221 -33.15 23.50 -25.86
N ARG A 222 -34.25 23.99 -26.42
CA ARG A 222 -35.62 23.79 -25.94
C ARG A 222 -36.41 23.14 -27.04
N ILE A 223 -36.86 21.91 -26.82
CA ILE A 223 -37.45 21.06 -27.82
C ILE A 223 -38.83 20.56 -27.39
N ILE A 224 -39.68 20.29 -28.36
CA ILE A 224 -40.84 19.41 -28.20
C ILE A 224 -40.44 18.10 -28.82
N VAL A 225 -40.47 16.99 -28.03
CA VAL A 225 -40.00 15.69 -28.49
C VAL A 225 -40.98 15.08 -29.50
N GLN A 226 -40.54 14.93 -30.75
CA GLN A 226 -41.29 14.26 -31.83
C GLN A 226 -40.34 13.41 -32.65
N ASP A 227 -40.78 12.25 -33.09
CA ASP A 227 -39.92 11.32 -33.86
C ASP A 227 -39.38 11.94 -35.16
N LYS A 228 -40.15 12.83 -35.80
CA LYS A 228 -39.71 13.55 -37.00
C LYS A 228 -38.48 14.43 -36.74
N ASP A 229 -38.25 14.83 -35.51
CA ASP A 229 -37.18 15.74 -35.11
C ASP A 229 -35.93 14.98 -34.59
N ARG A 230 -35.88 13.65 -34.74
CA ARG A 230 -34.78 12.76 -34.28
C ARG A 230 -33.39 13.30 -34.62
N TYR A 231 -33.17 13.75 -35.84
CA TYR A 231 -31.89 14.28 -36.30
C TYR A 231 -31.51 15.58 -35.54
N ARG A 232 -32.46 16.53 -35.39
CA ARG A 232 -32.25 17.77 -34.65
C ARG A 232 -31.95 17.52 -33.19
N ILE A 233 -32.74 16.63 -32.55
CA ILE A 233 -32.56 16.26 -31.15
C ILE A 233 -31.16 15.59 -30.96
N GLY A 234 -30.73 14.75 -31.88
CA GLY A 234 -29.42 14.12 -31.88
C GLY A 234 -28.26 15.13 -31.98
N GLN A 235 -28.41 16.19 -32.80
CA GLN A 235 -27.40 17.25 -32.88
C GLN A 235 -27.33 18.08 -31.60
N SER A 236 -28.48 18.41 -31.02
CA SER A 236 -28.55 19.14 -29.72
C SER A 236 -27.97 18.28 -28.59
N LEU A 237 -28.23 16.95 -28.60
CA LEU A 237 -27.66 15.99 -27.65
C LEU A 237 -26.13 15.92 -27.76
N LYS A 238 -25.57 15.81 -28.97
CA LYS A 238 -24.11 15.84 -29.19
C LYS A 238 -23.47 17.11 -28.68
N THR A 239 -24.11 18.25 -28.93
CA THR A 239 -23.65 19.54 -28.42
C THR A 239 -23.68 19.58 -26.89
N ALA A 240 -24.78 19.10 -26.27
CA ALA A 240 -24.92 19.03 -24.82
C ALA A 240 -23.87 18.11 -24.18
N LEU A 241 -23.63 16.93 -24.74
CA LEU A 241 -22.60 16.01 -24.27
C LEU A 241 -21.17 16.60 -24.40
N LYS A 242 -20.90 17.32 -25.48
CA LYS A 242 -19.61 17.98 -25.69
C LYS A 242 -19.36 19.08 -24.64
N GLU A 243 -20.33 19.99 -24.46
CA GLU A 243 -20.19 21.10 -23.50
C GLU A 243 -20.26 20.63 -22.04
N GLY A 244 -21.06 19.58 -21.74
CA GLY A 244 -21.21 18.96 -20.43
C GLY A 244 -20.19 17.88 -20.14
N ASN A 245 -19.12 17.77 -20.95
CA ASN A 245 -18.05 16.78 -20.76
C ASN A 245 -18.58 15.35 -20.57
N GLY A 246 -19.48 14.93 -21.50
CA GLY A 246 -20.07 13.60 -21.49
C GLY A 246 -21.29 13.41 -20.58
N THR A 247 -21.73 14.47 -19.91
CA THR A 247 -22.96 14.48 -19.09
C THR A 247 -23.97 15.46 -19.62
N ILE A 248 -25.25 15.15 -19.48
CA ILE A 248 -26.35 16.00 -19.87
C ILE A 248 -27.47 15.94 -18.82
N MET A 249 -28.18 17.03 -18.68
CA MET A 249 -29.40 17.12 -17.87
C MET A 249 -30.56 17.50 -18.78
N VAL A 250 -31.69 16.87 -18.54
CA VAL A 250 -32.95 17.15 -19.24
C VAL A 250 -33.94 17.64 -18.21
N LEU A 251 -34.44 18.83 -18.42
CA LEU A 251 -35.47 19.45 -17.58
C LEU A 251 -36.82 19.28 -18.27
N ASP A 252 -37.78 18.63 -17.62
CA ASP A 252 -39.13 18.42 -18.14
C ASP A 252 -40.07 19.60 -17.83
N GLU A 253 -41.34 19.51 -18.26
CA GLU A 253 -42.36 20.53 -18.04
C GLU A 253 -42.71 20.78 -16.56
N GLN A 254 -42.41 19.78 -15.70
CA GLN A 254 -42.62 19.84 -14.25
C GLN A 254 -41.39 20.31 -13.50
N GLU A 255 -40.38 20.84 -14.21
CA GLU A 255 -39.08 21.25 -13.68
C GLU A 255 -38.30 20.09 -13.02
N LYS A 256 -38.66 18.84 -13.31
CA LYS A 256 -37.92 17.66 -12.84
C LYS A 256 -36.70 17.46 -13.71
N VAL A 257 -35.56 17.25 -13.05
CA VAL A 257 -34.28 16.99 -13.71
C VAL A 257 -34.05 15.51 -13.90
N HIS A 258 -33.71 15.13 -15.14
CA HIS A 258 -33.29 13.79 -15.52
C HIS A 258 -31.84 13.86 -15.98
N HIS A 259 -31.01 12.98 -15.44
CA HIS A 259 -29.57 12.94 -15.73
C HIS A 259 -29.25 11.81 -16.71
N PHE A 260 -28.38 12.09 -17.69
CA PHE A 260 -27.84 11.11 -18.63
C PHE A 260 -26.34 11.33 -18.79
N SER A 261 -25.60 10.25 -19.05
CA SER A 261 -24.16 10.34 -19.25
C SER A 261 -23.65 9.19 -20.12
N ILE A 262 -22.64 9.49 -20.92
CA ILE A 262 -21.85 8.47 -21.60
C ILE A 262 -20.86 7.77 -20.66
N TYR A 263 -20.68 8.30 -19.44
CA TYR A 263 -19.94 7.69 -18.36
C TYR A 263 -20.86 6.96 -17.39
N LEU A 264 -20.26 6.21 -16.45
CA LEU A 264 -21.01 5.57 -15.38
C LEU A 264 -21.71 6.60 -14.51
N MET A 265 -23.03 6.53 -14.41
CA MET A 265 -23.82 7.50 -13.67
C MET A 265 -24.99 6.84 -12.94
N ASP A 266 -25.31 7.39 -11.78
CA ASP A 266 -26.56 7.18 -11.06
C ASP A 266 -27.64 8.10 -11.64
N PRO A 267 -28.67 7.56 -12.31
CA PRO A 267 -29.68 8.38 -12.95
C PRO A 267 -30.57 9.17 -11.98
N GLU A 268 -30.64 8.79 -10.71
CA GLU A 268 -31.45 9.49 -9.71
C GLU A 268 -30.75 10.74 -9.15
N THR A 269 -29.45 10.65 -8.90
CA THR A 269 -28.69 11.71 -8.24
C THR A 269 -27.79 12.51 -9.20
N GLY A 270 -27.60 11.99 -10.43
CA GLY A 270 -26.63 12.54 -11.37
C GLY A 270 -25.17 12.41 -10.89
N LEU A 271 -24.91 11.54 -9.89
CA LEU A 271 -23.56 11.20 -9.50
C LEU A 271 -22.91 10.39 -10.63
N SER A 272 -21.79 10.86 -11.14
CA SER A 272 -21.06 10.17 -12.20
C SER A 272 -19.65 9.83 -11.75
N TYR A 273 -19.16 8.67 -12.20
CA TYR A 273 -17.77 8.24 -12.01
C TYR A 273 -17.05 8.35 -13.35
N ASP A 274 -15.78 8.73 -13.26
CA ASP A 274 -14.86 8.67 -14.40
C ASP A 274 -14.65 7.19 -14.84
N GLU A 275 -14.08 6.99 -16.02
CA GLU A 275 -13.75 5.65 -16.48
C GLU A 275 -12.74 5.00 -15.51
N PRO A 276 -13.06 3.79 -15.00
CA PRO A 276 -12.22 3.18 -13.98
C PRO A 276 -10.86 2.78 -14.55
N ALA A 277 -9.81 3.35 -13.96
CA ALA A 277 -8.42 3.03 -14.26
C ALA A 277 -7.77 2.37 -13.04
N PRO A 278 -6.75 1.50 -13.19
CA PRO A 278 -6.13 0.81 -12.06
C PRO A 278 -5.57 1.73 -10.96
N ASN A 279 -5.25 2.98 -11.27
CA ASN A 279 -4.73 3.96 -10.32
C ASN A 279 -5.77 4.46 -9.31
N ILE A 280 -7.08 4.44 -9.62
CA ILE A 280 -8.12 4.83 -8.66
C ILE A 280 -8.30 3.79 -7.54
N PHE A 281 -7.93 2.54 -7.80
CA PHE A 281 -7.94 1.45 -6.82
C PHE A 281 -6.65 1.35 -6.02
N SER A 282 -5.70 2.28 -6.20
CA SER A 282 -4.43 2.30 -5.49
C SER A 282 -4.44 3.29 -4.33
N PHE A 283 -4.25 2.81 -3.13
CA PHE A 283 -4.05 3.67 -1.96
C PHE A 283 -2.68 4.37 -1.94
N ASN A 284 -1.76 4.00 -2.85
CA ASN A 284 -0.48 4.69 -3.06
C ASN A 284 -0.55 5.78 -4.14
N SER A 285 -1.70 5.90 -4.83
CA SER A 285 -1.95 6.91 -5.84
C SER A 285 -2.82 8.04 -5.28
N PRO A 286 -2.56 9.31 -5.61
CA PRO A 286 -3.39 10.44 -5.18
C PRO A 286 -4.82 10.36 -5.74
N TYR A 287 -5.03 9.61 -6.82
CA TYR A 287 -6.36 9.40 -7.42
C TYR A 287 -7.24 8.48 -6.58
N GLY A 288 -6.65 7.46 -5.94
CA GLY A 288 -7.40 6.46 -5.16
C GLY A 288 -7.27 6.59 -3.65
N ALA A 289 -6.21 7.22 -3.14
CA ALA A 289 -5.95 7.33 -1.71
C ALA A 289 -7.03 8.15 -0.99
N CYS A 290 -7.47 7.68 0.16
CA CYS A 290 -8.35 8.42 1.06
C CYS A 290 -7.76 9.80 1.39
N GLU A 291 -8.55 10.85 1.28
CA GLU A 291 -8.10 12.24 1.48
C GLU A 291 -7.72 12.53 2.94
N THR A 292 -8.35 11.84 3.90
CA THR A 292 -8.11 12.03 5.33
C THR A 292 -6.80 11.39 5.79
N CYS A 293 -6.54 10.14 5.39
CA CYS A 293 -5.35 9.39 5.85
C CYS A 293 -4.27 9.23 4.76
N HIS A 294 -4.47 9.79 3.58
CA HIS A 294 -3.55 9.70 2.44
C HIS A 294 -3.09 8.27 2.13
N GLY A 295 -4.02 7.31 2.24
CA GLY A 295 -3.77 5.90 1.94
C GLY A 295 -3.17 5.09 3.09
N MET A 296 -3.05 5.66 4.29
CA MET A 296 -2.48 4.96 5.46
C MET A 296 -3.48 4.00 6.13
N GLY A 297 -4.79 4.25 6.01
CA GLY A 297 -5.85 3.50 6.69
C GLY A 297 -6.02 3.85 8.17
N SER A 298 -5.07 4.56 8.74
CA SER A 298 -5.07 5.04 10.12
C SER A 298 -4.61 6.49 10.16
N ILE A 299 -4.97 7.18 11.23
CA ILE A 299 -4.51 8.53 11.56
C ILE A 299 -3.85 8.50 12.93
N GLU A 300 -2.89 9.38 13.12
CA GLU A 300 -2.32 9.65 14.43
C GLU A 300 -3.05 10.84 15.03
N GLU A 301 -3.79 10.61 16.07
CA GLU A 301 -4.56 11.62 16.78
C GLU A 301 -3.98 11.87 18.18
N ILE A 302 -3.90 13.12 18.57
CA ILE A 302 -3.50 13.49 19.93
C ILE A 302 -4.72 13.34 20.81
N THR A 303 -4.68 12.43 21.79
CA THR A 303 -5.80 12.15 22.67
C THR A 303 -5.70 12.92 23.98
N LEU A 304 -6.84 13.24 24.59
CA LEU A 304 -6.87 13.88 25.90
C LEU A 304 -6.20 13.00 26.96
N ALA A 305 -6.41 11.69 26.90
CA ALA A 305 -5.81 10.75 27.84
C ALA A 305 -4.28 10.72 27.77
N SER A 306 -3.69 10.92 26.57
CA SER A 306 -2.25 10.99 26.40
C SER A 306 -1.66 12.34 26.85
N ILE A 307 -2.44 13.42 26.76
CA ILE A 307 -2.02 14.75 27.20
C ILE A 307 -2.22 14.93 28.71
N ILE A 308 -3.34 14.42 29.25
CA ILE A 308 -3.75 14.58 30.65
C ILE A 308 -4.05 13.18 31.21
N PRO A 309 -3.04 12.39 31.57
CA PRO A 309 -3.24 11.06 32.14
C PRO A 309 -3.71 11.08 33.60
N ASP A 310 -3.50 12.21 34.31
CA ASP A 310 -3.85 12.38 35.71
C ASP A 310 -4.42 13.79 35.93
N ASP A 311 -5.74 13.90 35.96
CA ASP A 311 -6.48 15.16 36.13
C ASP A 311 -6.48 15.68 37.58
N SER A 312 -6.00 14.89 38.54
CA SER A 312 -5.81 15.33 39.92
C SER A 312 -4.64 16.30 40.08
N LYS A 313 -3.72 16.32 39.10
CA LYS A 313 -2.60 17.25 39.05
C LYS A 313 -3.04 18.61 38.53
N SER A 314 -2.33 19.66 38.97
CA SER A 314 -2.48 20.99 38.42
C SER A 314 -1.58 21.17 37.19
N ILE A 315 -1.86 22.18 36.38
CA ILE A 315 -1.02 22.54 35.21
C ILE A 315 0.40 22.89 35.65
N SER A 316 0.56 23.57 36.77
CA SER A 316 1.87 23.92 37.31
C SER A 316 2.74 22.73 37.72
N ARG A 317 2.10 21.61 38.09
CA ARG A 317 2.76 20.34 38.47
C ARG A 317 2.85 19.35 37.29
N GLY A 318 2.78 19.84 36.08
CA GLY A 318 2.89 18.99 34.89
C GLY A 318 1.66 18.15 34.58
N GLY A 319 0.47 18.56 35.03
CA GLY A 319 -0.79 17.86 34.72
C GLY A 319 -1.11 17.80 33.21
N ILE A 320 -0.51 18.70 32.40
CA ILE A 320 -0.51 18.64 30.94
C ILE A 320 0.88 18.22 30.47
N LEU A 321 1.06 16.93 30.21
CA LEU A 321 2.34 16.31 29.92
C LEU A 321 3.21 17.03 28.86
N PRO A 322 2.68 17.45 27.70
CA PRO A 322 3.47 18.13 26.68
C PRO A 322 4.08 19.46 27.14
N LEU A 323 3.50 20.11 28.12
CA LEU A 323 4.00 21.37 28.67
C LEU A 323 5.06 21.16 29.76
N GLY A 324 4.98 20.00 30.45
CA GLY A 324 5.79 19.72 31.62
C GLY A 324 5.40 20.57 32.83
N GLU A 325 6.31 20.68 33.80
CA GLU A 325 6.16 21.56 34.96
C GLU A 325 6.25 23.03 34.57
N TYR A 326 5.67 23.88 35.41
CA TYR A 326 5.64 25.33 35.18
C TYR A 326 7.04 25.92 34.91
N ARG A 327 7.11 26.69 33.86
CA ARG A 327 8.29 27.51 33.53
C ARG A 327 7.82 28.93 33.14
N ASP A 328 8.65 29.95 33.44
CA ASP A 328 8.33 31.32 33.03
C ASP A 328 8.54 31.54 31.51
N ILE A 329 7.72 30.84 30.70
CA ILE A 329 7.71 30.94 29.24
C ILE A 329 6.37 31.41 28.74
N TRP A 330 6.35 31.96 27.52
CA TRP A 330 5.21 32.64 26.91
C TRP A 330 3.92 31.80 26.87
N VAL A 331 4.02 30.47 26.69
CA VAL A 331 2.85 29.61 26.67
C VAL A 331 2.13 29.54 28.02
N PHE A 332 2.87 29.46 29.13
CA PHE A 332 2.28 29.43 30.47
C PHE A 332 1.60 30.76 30.82
N LYS A 333 2.18 31.90 30.40
CA LYS A 333 1.55 33.22 30.61
C LYS A 333 0.21 33.34 29.89
N LYS A 334 0.09 32.78 28.67
CA LYS A 334 -1.19 32.75 27.97
C LYS A 334 -2.21 31.89 28.71
N ILE A 335 -1.78 30.73 29.22
CA ILE A 335 -2.62 29.82 30.01
C ILE A 335 -3.09 30.54 31.30
N GLU A 336 -2.19 31.22 32.00
CA GLU A 336 -2.52 32.01 33.19
C GLU A 336 -3.55 33.09 32.87
N ALA A 337 -3.41 33.82 31.78
CA ALA A 337 -4.35 34.84 31.35
C ALA A 337 -5.78 34.27 31.06
N ILE A 338 -5.84 33.05 30.48
CA ILE A 338 -7.13 32.37 30.27
C ILE A 338 -7.77 31.97 31.61
N LEU A 339 -6.99 31.35 32.51
CA LEU A 339 -7.46 30.92 33.81
C LEU A 339 -7.91 32.08 34.70
N GLN A 340 -7.19 33.21 34.67
CA GLN A 340 -7.53 34.43 35.42
C GLN A 340 -8.87 35.05 35.03
N LYS A 341 -9.30 34.96 33.76
CA LYS A 341 -10.63 35.40 33.34
C LYS A 341 -11.75 34.76 34.17
N GLU A 342 -11.57 33.49 34.57
CA GLU A 342 -12.52 32.69 35.35
C GLU A 342 -12.12 32.62 36.85
N LYS A 343 -11.21 33.48 37.31
CA LYS A 343 -10.70 33.50 38.69
C LYS A 343 -10.03 32.19 39.13
N LEU A 344 -9.49 31.44 38.18
CA LEU A 344 -8.75 30.20 38.41
C LEU A 344 -7.25 30.46 38.42
N SER A 345 -6.50 29.55 39.06
CA SER A 345 -5.06 29.58 39.13
C SER A 345 -4.43 28.42 38.36
N ILE A 346 -3.19 28.58 37.89
CA ILE A 346 -2.40 27.51 37.30
C ILE A 346 -2.14 26.34 38.27
N THR A 347 -2.34 26.58 39.58
CA THR A 347 -2.24 25.57 40.66
C THR A 347 -3.56 24.81 40.91
N THR A 348 -4.66 25.21 40.25
CA THR A 348 -5.95 24.50 40.32
C THR A 348 -5.81 23.12 39.69
N PRO A 349 -6.26 22.02 40.34
CA PRO A 349 -6.30 20.69 39.75
C PRO A 349 -7.12 20.70 38.43
N ILE A 350 -6.66 19.94 37.44
CA ILE A 350 -7.30 19.95 36.10
C ILE A 350 -8.75 19.53 36.17
N LYS A 351 -9.11 18.55 37.04
CA LYS A 351 -10.49 18.11 37.25
C LYS A 351 -11.44 19.19 37.74
N ASP A 352 -10.90 20.23 38.40
CA ASP A 352 -11.69 21.34 38.96
C ASP A 352 -11.78 22.53 37.98
N ILE A 353 -11.15 22.44 36.78
CA ILE A 353 -11.23 23.43 35.72
C ILE A 353 -12.51 23.17 34.90
N PRO A 354 -13.40 24.17 34.74
CA PRO A 354 -14.60 24.02 33.92
C PRO A 354 -14.33 23.57 32.48
N GLU A 355 -15.22 22.76 31.92
CA GLU A 355 -15.04 22.16 30.59
C GLU A 355 -14.81 23.21 29.48
N HIS A 356 -15.53 24.33 29.52
CA HIS A 356 -15.37 25.42 28.53
C HIS A 356 -13.98 26.06 28.59
N VAL A 357 -13.39 26.22 29.80
CA VAL A 357 -12.03 26.73 29.96
C VAL A 357 -11.01 25.72 29.47
N MET A 358 -11.22 24.44 29.82
CA MET A 358 -10.37 23.35 29.32
C MET A 358 -10.39 23.27 27.79
N LYS A 359 -11.56 23.46 27.18
CA LYS A 359 -11.70 23.52 25.73
C LYS A 359 -10.92 24.67 25.11
N SER A 360 -10.96 25.86 25.72
CA SER A 360 -10.15 27.01 25.28
C SER A 360 -8.66 26.75 25.45
N LEU A 361 -8.22 26.08 26.51
CA LEU A 361 -6.82 25.69 26.71
C LEU A 361 -6.33 24.66 25.67
N LEU A 362 -7.16 23.69 25.31
CA LEU A 362 -6.78 22.61 24.39
C LEU A 362 -6.85 23.02 22.93
N TYR A 363 -7.94 23.68 22.53
CA TYR A 363 -8.24 23.98 21.12
C TYR A 363 -8.05 25.46 20.75
N GLY A 364 -7.82 26.31 21.75
CA GLY A 364 -7.69 27.74 21.55
C GLY A 364 -9.00 28.51 21.63
N ASP A 365 -8.87 29.84 21.65
CA ASP A 365 -9.97 30.79 21.64
C ASP A 365 -9.69 31.92 20.65
N ASN A 366 -10.74 32.47 20.05
CA ASN A 366 -10.63 33.62 19.16
C ASN A 366 -10.44 34.93 19.92
N ASP A 367 -10.62 34.95 21.22
CA ASP A 367 -10.45 36.09 22.08
C ASP A 367 -9.01 36.61 22.14
N LEU A 368 -8.87 37.92 22.18
CA LEU A 368 -7.60 38.57 22.45
C LEU A 368 -7.30 38.46 23.96
N LEU A 369 -6.17 37.87 24.27
CA LEU A 369 -5.64 37.76 25.63
C LEU A 369 -4.70 38.93 25.91
N ALA A 370 -4.94 39.64 27.01
CA ALA A 370 -3.96 40.59 27.55
C ALA A 370 -2.93 39.79 28.36
N VAL A 371 -1.67 39.82 27.94
CA VAL A 371 -0.58 39.14 28.60
C VAL A 371 0.44 40.18 29.08
N ASP A 372 0.69 40.22 30.39
CA ASP A 372 1.69 41.14 30.97
C ASP A 372 3.14 40.75 30.57
N SER A 373 3.91 41.75 30.18
CA SER A 373 5.31 41.57 29.78
C SER A 373 6.25 42.06 30.86
N LYS A 374 7.05 41.14 31.45
CA LYS A 374 8.11 41.53 32.41
C LYS A 374 9.17 42.46 31.82
N ARG A 375 9.34 42.53 30.50
CA ARG A 375 10.29 43.44 29.83
C ARG A 375 9.79 44.87 29.73
N HIS A 376 8.48 45.07 29.77
CA HIS A 376 7.83 46.40 29.74
C HIS A 376 6.64 46.39 30.71
N PRO A 377 6.87 46.49 32.05
CA PRO A 377 5.78 46.50 33.03
C PRO A 377 4.78 47.62 32.72
N GLY A 378 3.47 47.30 32.67
CA GLY A 378 2.39 48.24 32.35
C GLY A 378 2.03 48.33 30.86
N THR A 379 2.57 47.44 30.00
CA THR A 379 2.16 47.34 28.59
C THR A 379 1.56 45.97 28.37
N ASP A 380 0.24 45.94 28.21
CA ASP A 380 -0.47 44.70 27.86
C ASP A 380 -0.24 44.36 26.38
N TRP A 381 0.27 43.12 26.15
CA TRP A 381 0.38 42.58 24.80
C TRP A 381 -0.86 41.75 24.48
N TYR A 382 -1.62 42.20 23.48
CA TYR A 382 -2.80 41.48 23.01
C TYR A 382 -2.39 40.38 22.05
N THR A 383 -2.66 39.12 22.40
CA THR A 383 -2.31 37.95 21.60
C THR A 383 -3.44 36.92 21.60
N ARG A 384 -3.48 36.06 20.60
CA ARG A 384 -4.39 34.90 20.57
C ARG A 384 -3.68 33.65 21.09
N PHE A 385 -4.46 32.75 21.64
CA PHE A 385 -3.96 31.42 22.02
C PHE A 385 -4.58 30.38 21.10
N ASP A 386 -3.74 29.72 20.29
CA ASP A 386 -4.18 28.73 19.31
C ASP A 386 -4.57 27.37 19.93
N GLY A 387 -4.29 27.19 21.22
CA GLY A 387 -4.52 25.93 21.94
C GLY A 387 -3.31 25.00 21.93
N ILE A 388 -3.27 24.08 22.91
CA ILE A 388 -2.16 23.15 23.11
C ILE A 388 -2.10 22.12 21.98
N ILE A 389 -3.26 21.62 21.53
CA ILE A 389 -3.33 20.64 20.45
C ILE A 389 -2.82 21.25 19.14
N SER A 390 -3.30 22.45 18.78
CA SER A 390 -2.82 23.14 17.58
C SER A 390 -1.33 23.48 17.65
N PHE A 391 -0.82 23.76 18.85
CA PHE A 391 0.62 23.96 19.06
C PHE A 391 1.41 22.68 18.75
N LEU A 392 0.96 21.53 19.26
CA LEU A 392 1.59 20.23 18.99
C LEU A 392 1.53 19.86 17.52
N GLU A 393 0.39 20.07 16.85
CA GLU A 393 0.22 19.82 15.41
C GLU A 393 1.16 20.67 14.56
N LYS A 394 1.26 21.97 14.85
CA LYS A 394 2.20 22.88 14.17
C LYS A 394 3.67 22.47 14.38
N GLN A 395 3.99 21.96 15.57
CA GLN A 395 5.31 21.44 15.86
C GLN A 395 5.58 20.14 15.08
N LYS A 396 4.58 19.27 14.88
CA LYS A 396 4.70 18.03 14.10
C LYS A 396 5.09 18.30 12.65
N GLU A 397 4.52 19.32 12.03
CA GLU A 397 4.78 19.68 10.63
C GLU A 397 6.21 20.22 10.39
N ARG A 398 6.77 20.96 11.35
CA ARG A 398 8.05 21.69 11.21
C ARG A 398 9.24 21.02 11.87
N SER A 399 9.10 19.80 12.37
CA SER A 399 9.99 19.27 13.40
C SER A 399 11.14 18.40 12.88
N THR A 400 12.25 18.41 13.66
CA THR A 400 13.33 17.43 13.60
C THR A 400 12.83 16.07 14.05
N GLU A 401 13.56 14.99 13.72
CA GLU A 401 13.22 13.63 14.11
C GLU A 401 13.00 13.46 15.62
N LYS A 402 13.80 14.17 16.43
CA LYS A 402 13.68 14.18 17.90
C LYS A 402 12.34 14.73 18.39
N ILE A 403 11.86 15.82 17.79
CA ILE A 403 10.56 16.44 18.16
C ILE A 403 9.41 15.56 17.70
N ARG A 404 9.49 14.92 16.52
CA ARG A 404 8.47 13.98 16.06
C ARG A 404 8.34 12.77 16.98
N LYS A 405 9.48 12.23 17.46
CA LYS A 405 9.49 11.13 18.43
C LYS A 405 8.83 11.55 19.74
N TRP A 406 9.13 12.75 20.23
CA TRP A 406 8.52 13.29 21.43
C TRP A 406 7.00 13.50 21.27
N ILE A 407 6.52 14.07 20.15
CA ILE A 407 5.08 14.22 19.88
C ILE A 407 4.40 12.84 19.75
N GLY A 408 5.11 11.85 19.21
CA GLY A 408 4.63 10.46 19.12
C GLY A 408 4.25 9.85 20.48
N GLU A 409 4.79 10.33 21.58
CA GLU A 409 4.43 9.88 22.94
C GLU A 409 3.00 10.31 23.35
N PHE A 410 2.46 11.34 22.67
CA PHE A 410 1.12 11.89 22.93
C PHE A 410 0.11 11.55 21.83
N THR A 411 0.49 10.71 20.86
CA THR A 411 -0.36 10.33 19.75
C THR A 411 -0.77 8.87 19.83
N GLU A 412 -2.04 8.61 19.59
CA GLU A 412 -2.58 7.27 19.39
C GLU A 412 -2.89 7.03 17.92
N VAL A 413 -2.60 5.81 17.48
CA VAL A 413 -2.95 5.38 16.12
C VAL A 413 -4.39 4.88 16.12
N ARG A 414 -5.27 5.58 15.42
CA ARG A 414 -6.69 5.21 15.28
C ARG A 414 -7.02 4.87 13.84
N VAL A 415 -8.03 4.03 13.65
CA VAL A 415 -8.58 3.75 12.32
C VAL A 415 -9.10 5.05 11.73
N CYS A 416 -8.78 5.30 10.46
CA CYS A 416 -9.21 6.53 9.78
C CYS A 416 -10.74 6.61 9.68
N PRO A 417 -11.40 7.65 10.21
CA PRO A 417 -12.85 7.79 10.15
C PRO A 417 -13.38 8.05 8.73
N GLY A 418 -12.53 8.57 7.83
CA GLY A 418 -12.91 8.86 6.45
C GLY A 418 -13.06 7.63 5.57
N CYS A 419 -12.27 6.58 5.83
CA CYS A 419 -12.28 5.35 5.03
C CYS A 419 -12.46 4.07 5.84
N ASN A 420 -12.65 4.16 7.16
CA ASN A 420 -12.78 3.03 8.07
C ASN A 420 -11.71 1.93 7.88
N GLY A 421 -10.45 2.36 7.64
CA GLY A 421 -9.34 1.44 7.41
C GLY A 421 -9.12 1.02 5.95
N ALA A 422 -10.08 1.21 5.06
CA ALA A 422 -10.02 0.77 3.66
C ALA A 422 -8.96 1.49 2.80
N ARG A 423 -8.34 2.57 3.29
CA ARG A 423 -7.27 3.36 2.65
C ARG A 423 -7.64 4.09 1.36
N LEU A 424 -8.81 3.81 0.77
CA LEU A 424 -9.27 4.33 -0.51
C LEU A 424 -10.34 5.41 -0.32
N LYS A 425 -10.57 6.21 -1.36
CA LYS A 425 -11.72 7.09 -1.49
C LYS A 425 -13.03 6.30 -1.55
N LYS A 426 -14.18 7.00 -1.45
CA LYS A 426 -15.50 6.36 -1.49
C LYS A 426 -15.81 5.71 -2.83
N GLU A 427 -15.47 6.35 -3.95
CA GLU A 427 -15.78 5.87 -5.29
C GLU A 427 -15.19 4.47 -5.59
N PRO A 428 -13.86 4.20 -5.44
CA PRO A 428 -13.30 2.87 -5.65
C PRO A 428 -13.92 1.77 -4.78
N LEU A 429 -14.38 2.12 -3.57
CA LEU A 429 -15.01 1.18 -2.65
C LEU A 429 -16.43 0.76 -3.09
N HIS A 430 -17.01 1.45 -4.09
CA HIS A 430 -18.31 1.13 -4.64
C HIS A 430 -18.23 0.43 -5.99
N TYR A 431 -17.05 0.00 -6.42
CA TYR A 431 -16.89 -0.99 -7.47
C TYR A 431 -16.89 -2.39 -6.85
N LYS A 432 -17.72 -3.30 -7.36
CA LYS A 432 -17.87 -4.65 -6.83
C LYS A 432 -17.67 -5.70 -7.92
N ILE A 433 -17.15 -6.84 -7.50
CA ILE A 433 -17.10 -8.08 -8.28
C ILE A 433 -17.64 -9.18 -7.37
N ALA A 434 -18.69 -9.90 -7.81
CA ALA A 434 -19.39 -10.89 -6.97
C ALA A 434 -19.70 -10.33 -5.56
N ASP A 435 -20.31 -9.14 -5.54
CA ASP A 435 -20.76 -8.38 -4.35
C ASP A 435 -19.68 -7.88 -3.39
N LYS A 436 -18.40 -8.09 -3.71
CA LYS A 436 -17.27 -7.63 -2.88
C LYS A 436 -16.50 -6.50 -3.53
N ASN A 437 -16.11 -5.51 -2.73
CA ASN A 437 -15.20 -4.44 -3.15
C ASN A 437 -13.73 -4.84 -2.89
N ILE A 438 -12.79 -4.07 -3.42
CA ILE A 438 -11.35 -4.36 -3.33
C ILE A 438 -10.81 -4.33 -1.90
N ALA A 439 -11.38 -3.52 -1.00
CA ALA A 439 -10.95 -3.44 0.39
C ALA A 439 -11.43 -4.68 1.17
N GLU A 440 -12.67 -5.12 0.97
CA GLU A 440 -13.21 -6.35 1.57
C GLU A 440 -12.39 -7.58 1.16
N ILE A 441 -11.94 -7.63 -0.11
CA ILE A 441 -11.06 -8.71 -0.58
C ILE A 441 -9.67 -8.62 0.09
N ALA A 442 -9.14 -7.42 0.26
CA ALA A 442 -7.84 -7.24 0.91
C ALA A 442 -7.87 -7.59 2.42
N GLU A 443 -9.03 -7.60 3.05
CA GLU A 443 -9.25 -7.99 4.45
C GLU A 443 -9.46 -9.50 4.65
N MET A 444 -9.75 -10.25 3.59
CA MET A 444 -9.81 -11.72 3.66
C MET A 444 -8.45 -12.29 3.99
N ASP A 445 -8.41 -13.40 4.72
CA ASP A 445 -7.21 -14.21 4.77
C ASP A 445 -6.95 -14.90 3.42
N ILE A 446 -5.70 -15.31 3.20
CA ILE A 446 -5.29 -15.89 1.91
C ILE A 446 -6.04 -17.19 1.60
N SER A 447 -6.48 -17.97 2.61
CA SER A 447 -7.30 -19.17 2.40
C SER A 447 -8.69 -18.81 1.90
N GLU A 448 -9.37 -17.88 2.56
CA GLU A 448 -10.69 -17.39 2.15
C GLU A 448 -10.62 -16.74 0.74
N LEU A 449 -9.54 -15.99 0.49
CA LEU A 449 -9.30 -15.40 -0.81
C LEU A 449 -9.14 -16.44 -1.92
N ASN A 450 -8.44 -17.53 -1.65
CA ASN A 450 -8.26 -18.63 -2.61
C ASN A 450 -9.60 -19.33 -2.92
N GLU A 451 -10.41 -19.57 -1.90
CA GLU A 451 -11.75 -20.14 -2.07
C GLU A 451 -12.64 -19.20 -2.90
N TRP A 452 -12.64 -17.90 -2.57
CA TRP A 452 -13.39 -16.90 -3.31
C TRP A 452 -12.96 -16.83 -4.79
N LEU A 453 -11.65 -16.85 -5.08
CA LEU A 453 -11.10 -16.86 -6.45
C LEU A 453 -11.50 -18.12 -7.22
N SER A 454 -11.63 -19.26 -6.54
CA SER A 454 -12.03 -20.53 -7.15
C SER A 454 -13.48 -20.50 -7.63
N LEU A 455 -14.37 -19.86 -6.86
CA LEU A 455 -15.80 -19.75 -7.15
C LEU A 455 -16.15 -18.51 -8.00
N LEU A 456 -15.19 -17.62 -8.23
CA LEU A 456 -15.47 -16.32 -8.82
C LEU A 456 -16.00 -16.40 -10.26
N GLU A 457 -15.46 -17.29 -11.07
CA GLU A 457 -15.86 -17.44 -12.47
C GLU A 457 -17.34 -17.86 -12.62
N GLU A 458 -17.87 -18.63 -11.67
CA GLU A 458 -19.28 -19.03 -11.67
C GLU A 458 -20.22 -17.85 -11.47
N LYS A 459 -19.77 -16.84 -10.70
CA LYS A 459 -20.52 -15.62 -10.36
C LYS A 459 -20.37 -14.52 -11.41
N MET A 460 -19.43 -14.66 -12.34
CA MET A 460 -19.17 -13.67 -13.39
C MET A 460 -20.02 -13.91 -14.64
N ASN A 461 -20.41 -12.82 -15.32
CA ASN A 461 -21.02 -12.90 -16.64
C ASN A 461 -19.97 -13.24 -17.72
N ASN A 462 -20.41 -13.63 -18.92
CA ASN A 462 -19.54 -14.07 -20.02
C ASN A 462 -18.49 -13.01 -20.42
N ARG A 463 -18.86 -11.72 -20.43
CA ARG A 463 -17.95 -10.62 -20.75
C ARG A 463 -16.87 -10.47 -19.67
N GLN A 464 -17.26 -10.51 -18.40
CA GLN A 464 -16.32 -10.45 -17.28
C GLN A 464 -15.35 -11.62 -17.31
N ARG A 465 -15.80 -12.85 -17.57
CA ARG A 465 -14.94 -14.04 -17.69
C ARG A 465 -13.88 -13.88 -18.76
N GLN A 466 -14.27 -13.43 -19.96
CA GLN A 466 -13.32 -13.23 -21.07
C GLN A 466 -12.26 -12.17 -20.78
N ILE A 467 -12.67 -11.04 -20.18
CA ILE A 467 -11.76 -9.93 -19.89
C ILE A 467 -10.80 -10.28 -18.75
N SER A 468 -11.24 -11.06 -17.77
CA SER A 468 -10.49 -11.33 -16.54
C SER A 468 -9.67 -12.63 -16.57
N ALA A 469 -9.82 -13.49 -17.58
CA ALA A 469 -9.22 -14.84 -17.62
C ALA A 469 -7.71 -14.86 -17.28
N GLU A 470 -6.91 -14.05 -17.96
CA GLU A 470 -5.46 -13.99 -17.72
C GLU A 470 -5.11 -13.40 -16.33
N VAL A 471 -5.87 -12.40 -15.89
CA VAL A 471 -5.67 -11.78 -14.58
C VAL A 471 -6.00 -12.76 -13.46
N LEU A 472 -7.08 -13.53 -13.60
CA LEU A 472 -7.49 -14.56 -12.64
C LEU A 472 -6.48 -15.71 -12.56
N LYS A 473 -5.92 -16.12 -13.70
CA LYS A 473 -4.86 -17.11 -13.76
C LYS A 473 -3.63 -16.70 -12.96
N GLU A 474 -3.16 -15.45 -13.15
CA GLU A 474 -2.03 -14.91 -12.40
C GLU A 474 -2.35 -14.72 -10.91
N LEU A 475 -3.55 -14.26 -10.57
CA LEU A 475 -3.99 -14.14 -9.17
C LEU A 475 -3.98 -15.49 -8.45
N ARG A 476 -4.60 -16.53 -9.03
CA ARG A 476 -4.63 -17.88 -8.44
C ARG A 476 -3.23 -18.42 -8.23
N LYS A 477 -2.35 -18.22 -9.20
CA LYS A 477 -0.96 -18.66 -9.12
C LYS A 477 -0.21 -17.99 -7.96
N ARG A 478 -0.30 -16.65 -7.83
CA ARG A 478 0.38 -15.88 -6.78
C ARG A 478 -0.20 -16.16 -5.40
N VAL A 479 -1.52 -16.28 -5.29
CA VAL A 479 -2.18 -16.68 -4.03
C VAL A 479 -1.79 -18.11 -3.64
N GLY A 480 -1.71 -19.03 -4.60
CA GLY A 480 -1.23 -20.38 -4.40
C GLY A 480 0.18 -20.43 -3.80
N PHE A 481 1.12 -19.64 -4.32
CA PHE A 481 2.47 -19.56 -3.77
C PHE A 481 2.52 -19.08 -2.32
N LEU A 482 1.63 -18.15 -1.93
CA LEU A 482 1.53 -17.72 -0.53
C LEU A 482 1.03 -18.86 0.39
N ILE A 483 0.13 -19.69 -0.11
CA ILE A 483 -0.35 -20.89 0.62
C ILE A 483 0.78 -21.94 0.72
N ASP A 484 1.54 -22.14 -0.37
CA ASP A 484 2.63 -23.12 -0.43
C ASP A 484 3.77 -22.80 0.55
N VAL A 485 4.02 -21.51 0.82
CA VAL A 485 4.99 -21.10 1.84
C VAL A 485 4.39 -20.98 3.26
N GLY A 486 3.14 -21.44 3.48
CA GLY A 486 2.50 -21.50 4.80
C GLY A 486 1.95 -20.15 5.31
N LEU A 487 1.64 -19.20 4.43
CA LEU A 487 1.14 -17.86 4.80
C LEU A 487 -0.38 -17.71 4.62
N HIS A 488 -1.12 -18.81 4.66
CA HIS A 488 -2.56 -18.90 4.41
C HIS A 488 -3.43 -18.02 5.33
N TYR A 489 -2.95 -17.71 6.54
CA TYR A 489 -3.65 -16.92 7.58
C TYR A 489 -3.43 -15.40 7.46
N LEU A 490 -2.56 -14.94 6.57
CA LEU A 490 -2.29 -13.51 6.39
C LEU A 490 -3.37 -12.85 5.53
N GLN A 491 -3.55 -11.54 5.74
CA GLN A 491 -4.42 -10.67 4.94
C GLN A 491 -3.58 -9.82 3.98
N LEU A 492 -4.11 -9.49 2.80
CA LEU A 492 -3.39 -8.66 1.83
C LEU A 492 -3.15 -7.22 2.31
N ASN A 493 -4.04 -6.67 3.13
CA ASN A 493 -3.93 -5.31 3.66
C ASN A 493 -2.98 -5.20 4.86
N ARG A 494 -2.47 -6.33 5.39
CA ARG A 494 -1.57 -6.34 6.56
C ARG A 494 -0.27 -5.59 6.27
N PRO A 495 0.10 -4.56 7.07
CA PRO A 495 1.32 -3.80 6.87
C PRO A 495 2.57 -4.64 7.11
N LEU A 496 3.58 -4.54 6.24
CA LEU A 496 4.83 -5.33 6.36
C LEU A 496 5.57 -5.10 7.68
N ARG A 497 5.48 -3.89 8.24
CA ARG A 497 6.12 -3.56 9.53
C ARG A 497 5.58 -4.37 10.72
N THR A 498 4.42 -5.01 10.57
CA THR A 498 3.78 -5.82 11.62
C THR A 498 4.08 -7.31 11.50
N LEU A 499 4.84 -7.70 10.48
CA LEU A 499 5.20 -9.08 10.23
C LEU A 499 6.42 -9.49 11.06
N SER A 500 6.48 -10.75 11.44
CA SER A 500 7.70 -11.37 11.94
C SER A 500 8.75 -11.47 10.83
N GLY A 501 10.03 -11.63 11.20
CA GLY A 501 11.11 -11.82 10.22
C GLY A 501 10.87 -13.00 9.29
N GLY A 502 10.40 -14.15 9.82
CA GLY A 502 10.09 -15.32 9.02
C GLY A 502 8.90 -15.13 8.06
N GLU A 503 7.83 -14.42 8.47
CA GLU A 503 6.72 -14.07 7.57
C GLU A 503 7.19 -13.20 6.41
N ALA A 504 7.98 -12.15 6.70
CA ALA A 504 8.52 -11.26 5.68
C ALA A 504 9.44 -11.99 4.70
N GLN A 505 10.25 -12.92 5.18
CA GLN A 505 11.12 -13.75 4.37
C GLN A 505 10.33 -14.67 3.44
N ARG A 506 9.29 -15.35 3.94
CA ARG A 506 8.43 -16.22 3.14
C ARG A 506 7.61 -15.45 2.09
N ILE A 507 7.17 -14.24 2.39
CA ILE A 507 6.54 -13.35 1.39
C ILE A 507 7.51 -13.08 0.24
N ARG A 508 8.77 -12.78 0.54
CA ARG A 508 9.79 -12.57 -0.50
C ARG A 508 10.02 -13.83 -1.31
N LEU A 509 10.11 -14.98 -0.63
CA LEU A 509 10.25 -16.28 -1.31
C LEU A 509 9.09 -16.54 -2.26
N ALA A 510 7.83 -16.39 -1.80
CA ALA A 510 6.64 -16.53 -2.65
C ALA A 510 6.67 -15.58 -3.85
N THR A 511 7.11 -14.33 -3.65
CA THR A 511 7.24 -13.33 -4.72
C THR A 511 8.30 -13.77 -5.74
N GLN A 512 9.44 -14.31 -5.30
CA GLN A 512 10.51 -14.77 -6.19
C GLN A 512 10.09 -16.01 -6.98
N ILE A 513 9.43 -16.98 -6.36
CA ILE A 513 8.83 -18.13 -7.07
C ILE A 513 7.83 -17.63 -8.13
N GLY A 514 7.02 -16.62 -7.76
CA GLY A 514 6.06 -15.98 -8.66
C GLY A 514 6.67 -15.29 -9.87
N SER A 515 7.91 -14.78 -9.76
CA SER A 515 8.64 -14.12 -10.85
C SER A 515 9.09 -15.08 -11.95
N GLN A 516 9.17 -16.39 -11.66
CA GLN A 516 9.64 -17.43 -12.59
C GLN A 516 11.00 -17.13 -13.25
N LEU A 517 11.90 -16.47 -12.52
CA LEU A 517 13.26 -16.25 -12.99
C LEU A 517 14.00 -17.59 -13.10
N VAL A 518 14.88 -17.73 -14.08
CA VAL A 518 15.64 -18.93 -14.43
C VAL A 518 17.14 -18.57 -14.46
N GLY A 519 17.98 -19.52 -14.05
CA GLY A 519 19.45 -19.33 -14.08
C GLY A 519 19.96 -18.38 -12.97
N VAL A 520 19.23 -18.22 -11.89
CA VAL A 520 19.55 -17.37 -10.73
C VAL A 520 20.08 -18.25 -9.58
N LEU A 521 20.98 -17.67 -8.79
CA LEU A 521 21.41 -18.26 -7.51
C LEU A 521 20.63 -17.59 -6.37
N TYR A 522 19.78 -18.36 -5.69
CA TYR A 522 19.07 -17.92 -4.49
C TYR A 522 19.84 -18.32 -3.24
N ILE A 523 19.98 -17.40 -2.29
CA ILE A 523 20.59 -17.64 -0.99
C ILE A 523 19.60 -17.27 0.10
N LEU A 524 19.24 -18.24 0.96
CA LEU A 524 18.26 -18.08 2.02
C LEU A 524 18.89 -18.32 3.39
N ASP A 525 18.49 -17.50 4.38
CA ASP A 525 18.94 -17.62 5.77
C ASP A 525 17.82 -18.18 6.65
N GLU A 526 18.01 -19.41 7.15
CA GLU A 526 17.10 -20.11 8.07
C GLU A 526 15.59 -19.96 7.71
N PRO A 527 15.15 -20.30 6.48
CA PRO A 527 13.78 -20.06 6.05
C PRO A 527 12.73 -20.90 6.79
N SER A 528 13.12 -21.97 7.51
CA SER A 528 12.23 -22.81 8.32
C SER A 528 11.89 -22.18 9.67
N ILE A 529 12.57 -21.09 10.07
CA ILE A 529 12.38 -20.50 11.40
C ILE A 529 10.94 -20.05 11.65
N GLY A 530 10.41 -20.44 12.81
CA GLY A 530 9.04 -20.10 13.22
C GLY A 530 7.94 -20.86 12.46
N LEU A 531 8.29 -21.87 11.65
CA LEU A 531 7.32 -22.78 11.06
C LEU A 531 7.01 -23.94 12.02
N HIS A 532 5.75 -24.36 11.99
CA HIS A 532 5.39 -25.64 12.55
C HIS A 532 5.90 -26.76 11.64
N GLN A 533 6.32 -27.89 12.20
CA GLN A 533 6.87 -29.03 11.44
C GLN A 533 5.96 -29.47 10.27
N ARG A 534 4.64 -29.38 10.45
CA ARG A 534 3.66 -29.66 9.39
C ARG A 534 3.82 -28.76 8.14
N ASP A 535 4.28 -27.51 8.30
CA ASP A 535 4.42 -26.57 7.20
C ASP A 535 5.81 -26.59 6.56
N ASN A 536 6.82 -27.23 7.21
CA ASN A 536 8.16 -27.42 6.64
C ASN A 536 8.12 -28.13 5.29
N HIS A 537 7.27 -29.15 5.13
CA HIS A 537 7.17 -29.87 3.86
C HIS A 537 6.74 -28.98 2.69
N LYS A 538 5.86 -28.00 2.94
CA LYS A 538 5.45 -27.04 1.93
C LYS A 538 6.60 -26.13 1.52
N LEU A 539 7.35 -25.63 2.51
CA LEU A 539 8.55 -24.82 2.25
C LEU A 539 9.60 -25.59 1.45
N ILE A 540 9.90 -26.82 1.86
CA ILE A 540 10.84 -27.71 1.15
C ILE A 540 10.40 -27.89 -0.31
N LYS A 541 9.11 -28.19 -0.52
CA LYS A 541 8.54 -28.33 -1.86
C LYS A 541 8.70 -27.05 -2.69
N ALA A 542 8.40 -25.88 -2.11
CA ALA A 542 8.54 -24.59 -2.78
C ALA A 542 10.00 -24.31 -3.20
N LEU A 543 10.99 -24.69 -2.37
CA LEU A 543 12.42 -24.56 -2.70
C LEU A 543 12.85 -25.55 -3.78
N GLN A 544 12.32 -26.78 -3.77
CA GLN A 544 12.54 -27.76 -4.82
C GLN A 544 11.94 -27.30 -6.16
N ASP A 545 10.73 -26.75 -6.15
CA ASP A 545 10.08 -26.19 -7.34
C ASP A 545 10.91 -25.01 -7.91
N LEU A 546 11.46 -24.16 -7.04
CA LEU A 546 12.36 -23.06 -7.43
C LEU A 546 13.64 -23.59 -8.08
N ARG A 547 14.24 -24.66 -7.57
CA ARG A 547 15.37 -25.37 -8.17
C ARG A 547 14.99 -25.98 -9.53
N ASP A 548 13.85 -26.64 -9.60
CA ASP A 548 13.40 -27.37 -10.79
C ASP A 548 13.06 -26.42 -11.97
N LEU A 549 12.85 -25.12 -11.69
CA LEU A 549 12.80 -24.07 -12.70
C LEU A 549 14.17 -23.81 -13.37
N GLY A 550 15.26 -24.44 -12.91
CA GLY A 550 16.62 -24.24 -13.42
C GLY A 550 17.43 -23.21 -12.63
N ASN A 551 17.17 -23.07 -11.34
CA ASN A 551 17.90 -22.19 -10.44
C ASN A 551 18.81 -22.99 -9.48
N SER A 552 19.86 -22.33 -9.00
CA SER A 552 20.64 -22.83 -7.86
C SER A 552 20.08 -22.26 -6.57
N VAL A 553 19.91 -23.11 -5.54
CA VAL A 553 19.34 -22.67 -4.26
C VAL A 553 20.29 -23.06 -3.15
N ILE A 554 20.85 -22.10 -2.45
CA ILE A 554 21.68 -22.29 -1.25
C ILE A 554 20.88 -21.89 -0.03
N VAL A 555 20.77 -22.78 0.94
CA VAL A 555 20.03 -22.53 2.18
C VAL A 555 20.96 -22.72 3.36
N VAL A 556 21.11 -21.71 4.20
CA VAL A 556 21.75 -21.85 5.52
C VAL A 556 20.68 -22.40 6.47
N GLU A 557 20.86 -23.63 6.97
CA GLU A 557 19.80 -24.31 7.73
C GLU A 557 20.32 -25.28 8.79
N HIS A 558 19.43 -25.53 9.76
CA HIS A 558 19.65 -26.46 10.86
C HIS A 558 18.57 -27.56 10.93
N ASP A 559 17.53 -27.45 10.13
CA ASP A 559 16.40 -28.38 10.14
C ASP A 559 16.76 -29.70 9.47
N LYS A 560 16.42 -30.82 10.15
CA LYS A 560 16.72 -32.17 9.69
C LYS A 560 16.02 -32.50 8.37
N ASP A 561 14.72 -32.12 8.24
CA ASP A 561 13.93 -32.46 7.06
C ASP A 561 14.45 -31.71 5.84
N MET A 562 14.85 -30.43 6.02
CA MET A 562 15.48 -29.64 4.98
C MET A 562 16.80 -30.22 4.51
N MET A 563 17.68 -30.65 5.46
CA MET A 563 18.96 -31.29 5.13
C MET A 563 18.75 -32.59 4.36
N THR A 564 17.84 -33.47 4.81
CA THR A 564 17.59 -34.76 4.16
C THR A 564 16.89 -34.63 2.80
N ALA A 565 16.15 -33.56 2.57
CA ALA A 565 15.47 -33.27 1.29
C ALA A 565 16.34 -32.48 0.29
N SER A 566 17.55 -32.08 0.68
CA SER A 566 18.49 -31.36 -0.19
C SER A 566 19.20 -32.29 -1.18
N ASP A 567 19.79 -31.70 -2.22
CA ASP A 567 20.63 -32.47 -3.17
C ASP A 567 22.08 -32.56 -2.70
N PHE A 568 22.56 -31.60 -1.90
CA PHE A 568 23.94 -31.49 -1.47
C PHE A 568 24.03 -30.78 -0.11
N ILE A 569 24.93 -31.25 0.76
CA ILE A 569 25.14 -30.70 2.11
C ILE A 569 26.59 -30.26 2.26
N ILE A 570 26.80 -29.12 2.92
CA ILE A 570 28.12 -28.60 3.31
C ILE A 570 28.07 -28.32 4.81
N ASP A 571 28.89 -28.98 5.59
CA ASP A 571 29.01 -28.76 7.05
C ASP A 571 30.24 -27.91 7.36
N ILE A 572 30.02 -26.77 8.05
CA ILE A 572 31.07 -25.84 8.44
C ILE A 572 31.30 -25.92 9.95
N GLY A 573 32.52 -26.14 10.33
CA GLY A 573 32.90 -26.35 11.73
C GLY A 573 34.42 -26.35 11.92
N PRO A 574 34.92 -27.21 12.87
CA PRO A 574 34.17 -28.06 13.82
C PRO A 574 33.58 -27.28 15.00
N GLY A 575 34.01 -26.05 15.26
CA GLY A 575 33.62 -25.23 16.39
C GLY A 575 33.02 -23.87 15.96
N ALA A 576 32.86 -22.97 16.93
CA ALA A 576 32.38 -21.58 16.71
C ALA A 576 33.53 -20.57 16.74
N GLY A 577 33.35 -19.41 16.06
CA GLY A 577 34.33 -18.32 16.05
C GLY A 577 35.71 -18.80 15.57
N ARG A 578 36.75 -18.55 16.35
CA ARG A 578 38.14 -18.94 16.02
C ARG A 578 38.36 -20.46 15.90
N HIS A 579 37.44 -21.31 16.36
CA HIS A 579 37.51 -22.77 16.26
C HIS A 579 36.66 -23.31 15.10
N GLY A 580 35.97 -22.43 14.37
CA GLY A 580 35.18 -22.71 13.16
C GLY A 580 35.95 -22.41 11.88
N GLY A 581 35.20 -22.19 10.80
CA GLY A 581 35.68 -21.70 9.54
C GLY A 581 36.31 -22.72 8.61
N ASN A 582 36.16 -24.01 8.88
CA ASN A 582 36.62 -25.08 7.98
C ASN A 582 35.43 -25.88 7.44
N ILE A 583 35.59 -26.48 6.26
CA ILE A 583 34.64 -27.48 5.76
C ILE A 583 34.95 -28.77 6.46
N VAL A 584 34.00 -29.30 7.23
CA VAL A 584 34.12 -30.54 7.97
C VAL A 584 33.72 -31.74 7.10
N ALA A 585 32.60 -31.59 6.39
CA ALA A 585 32.04 -32.58 5.50
C ALA A 585 31.31 -31.95 4.34
N LYS A 586 31.30 -32.59 3.17
CA LYS A 586 30.50 -32.16 2.00
C LYS A 586 30.15 -33.33 1.10
N GLY A 587 29.00 -33.29 0.44
CA GLY A 587 28.60 -34.33 -0.52
C GLY A 587 27.08 -34.32 -0.76
N ASP A 588 26.64 -35.19 -1.66
CA ASP A 588 25.23 -35.55 -1.71
C ASP A 588 24.81 -36.21 -0.39
N VAL A 589 23.50 -36.26 -0.12
CA VAL A 589 22.97 -36.73 1.18
C VAL A 589 23.50 -38.10 1.56
N LEU A 590 23.57 -39.04 0.62
CA LEU A 590 24.03 -40.42 0.89
C LEU A 590 25.52 -40.45 1.23
N THR A 591 26.34 -39.75 0.47
CA THR A 591 27.79 -39.61 0.71
C THR A 591 28.06 -38.86 2.02
N PHE A 592 27.30 -37.81 2.29
CA PHE A 592 27.43 -37.03 3.52
C PHE A 592 27.15 -37.84 4.78
N LEU A 593 26.10 -38.65 4.79
CA LEU A 593 25.72 -39.50 5.94
C LEU A 593 26.76 -40.56 6.28
N GLN A 594 27.70 -40.87 5.37
CA GLN A 594 28.79 -41.83 5.61
C GLN A 594 30.05 -41.19 6.19
N GLN A 595 30.14 -39.84 6.19
CA GLN A 595 31.30 -39.10 6.68
C GLN A 595 31.32 -39.06 8.21
N ASP A 596 32.52 -38.98 8.77
CA ASP A 596 32.72 -38.87 10.22
C ASP A 596 32.63 -37.43 10.68
N CYS A 597 31.41 -36.95 10.89
CA CYS A 597 31.13 -35.62 11.41
C CYS A 597 29.90 -35.63 12.32
N LEU A 598 29.85 -34.64 13.22
CA LEU A 598 28.80 -34.53 14.24
C LEU A 598 27.40 -34.47 13.61
N THR A 599 27.25 -33.73 12.55
CA THR A 599 25.98 -33.55 11.85
C THR A 599 25.49 -34.84 11.21
N ALA A 600 26.38 -35.59 10.55
CA ALA A 600 26.05 -36.90 9.97
C ALA A 600 25.65 -37.91 11.05
N ASP A 601 26.35 -37.93 12.20
CA ASP A 601 26.04 -38.82 13.32
C ASP A 601 24.64 -38.62 13.88
N PHE A 602 24.17 -37.34 13.98
CA PHE A 602 22.80 -37.04 14.42
C PHE A 602 21.77 -37.34 13.33
N LEU A 603 22.08 -37.08 12.07
CA LEU A 603 21.15 -37.33 10.95
C LEU A 603 20.90 -38.85 10.76
N ASN A 604 21.94 -39.68 10.85
CA ASN A 604 21.84 -41.13 10.67
C ASN A 604 21.45 -41.89 11.96
N GLY A 605 21.29 -41.20 13.10
CA GLY A 605 20.87 -41.76 14.38
C GLY A 605 21.97 -42.46 15.16
N LYS A 606 23.25 -42.37 14.77
CA LYS A 606 24.37 -42.88 15.58
C LYS A 606 24.50 -42.13 16.90
N ARG A 607 24.13 -40.87 16.92
CA ARG A 607 24.00 -40.04 18.12
C ARG A 607 22.56 -39.54 18.27
N ALA A 608 22.05 -39.57 19.48
CA ALA A 608 20.74 -39.00 19.83
C ALA A 608 20.84 -38.36 21.21
N ILE A 609 19.97 -37.39 21.48
CA ILE A 609 19.76 -36.86 22.83
C ILE A 609 18.92 -37.90 23.57
N GLU A 610 19.48 -38.48 24.63
CA GLU A 610 18.77 -39.49 25.42
C GLU A 610 17.55 -38.85 26.11
N VAL A 611 16.39 -39.48 25.93
CA VAL A 611 15.19 -39.11 26.67
C VAL A 611 15.27 -39.77 28.05
N PRO A 612 15.28 -39.00 29.16
CA PRO A 612 15.36 -39.59 30.49
C PRO A 612 14.15 -40.47 30.77
N VAL A 613 14.42 -41.70 31.28
CA VAL A 613 13.38 -42.73 31.60
C VAL A 613 12.43 -42.23 32.71
N LYS A 614 12.86 -41.29 33.52
CA LYS A 614 12.04 -40.65 34.57
C LYS A 614 12.06 -39.13 34.36
N ARG A 615 10.90 -38.55 34.21
CA ARG A 615 10.67 -37.10 34.34
C ARG A 615 10.36 -36.74 35.78
#